data_252f5372275a53cfabaf6e7669f73d93
#
_entry.id   252f5372275a53cfabaf6e7669f73d93
#
_cell.length_a   1.000
_cell.length_b   1.000
_cell.length_c   1.000
_cell.angle_alpha   90.00
_cell.angle_beta   90.00
_cell.angle_gamma   90.00
#
_symmetry.space_group_name_H-M   'P 1'
#
loop_
_entity.id
_entity.type
_entity.pdbx_description
1 polymer ?
#
loop_
_entity_poly.entity_id
_entity_poly.type
_entity_poly.pdbx_seq_one_letter_code
_entity_poly.pdbx_strand_id
1 'polypeptide(L)'
;MTQTQSNHLILDFSHVYCDENIPRNDKLHWIHCSDIHECDLYCSDAAATEIHRRIDPYGTRGIHFLDSGNYHYVTKIMTDRIDEPFSLILFDHHTDMQSPMIEGMISCGDWARSVLLDNPQLQQLILIGPKKADIQAIYNDKEFTAKQKKRLKEKLIAFSAEELRADEGHEKVERIRMDVPFYISIDKDVLDERYCETNWNQGRMSLSLLEHLLRAFLETGNILVIDICGECQQGIPLPEYMEAEEKNAKTNRKLFEFLTHYIRRKSTIPRQKAPRHDEKA
;
A
#
# COMPACT_ATOMS: atom_id res chain seq x y z
N MET A 1 17.71 -15.53 15.20
CA MET A 1 17.00 -14.88 14.08
C MET A 1 17.61 -13.51 13.91
N THR A 2 18.36 -13.32 12.84
CA THR A 2 18.97 -12.04 12.46
C THR A 2 17.84 -11.03 12.26
N GLN A 3 17.89 -9.88 12.95
CA GLN A 3 17.02 -8.75 12.64
C GLN A 3 17.24 -8.41 11.16
N THR A 4 16.25 -8.69 10.32
CA THR A 4 16.27 -8.28 8.93
C THR A 4 16.30 -6.76 8.91
N GLN A 5 17.37 -6.21 8.37
CA GLN A 5 17.58 -4.78 8.27
C GLN A 5 16.45 -4.19 7.42
N SER A 6 15.75 -3.20 7.93
CA SER A 6 14.71 -2.49 7.18
C SER A 6 15.39 -1.53 6.21
N ASN A 7 15.14 -1.70 4.91
CA ASN A 7 15.59 -0.79 3.85
C ASN A 7 14.39 -0.02 3.32
N HIS A 8 14.56 1.26 3.03
CA HIS A 8 13.54 2.06 2.36
C HIS A 8 13.89 2.13 0.87
N LEU A 9 12.91 2.09 0.00
CA LEU A 9 13.13 2.11 -1.45
C LEU A 9 12.36 3.26 -2.10
N ILE A 10 12.97 3.85 -3.12
CA ILE A 10 12.28 4.66 -4.13
C ILE A 10 12.36 3.86 -5.42
N LEU A 11 11.23 3.41 -5.94
CA LEU A 11 11.13 2.82 -7.26
C LEU A 11 10.76 3.93 -8.24
N ASP A 12 11.72 4.35 -9.04
CA ASP A 12 11.60 5.49 -9.94
C ASP A 12 11.39 5.01 -11.36
N PHE A 13 10.13 4.99 -11.80
CA PHE A 13 9.75 4.57 -13.15
C PHE A 13 9.66 5.75 -14.12
N SER A 14 9.13 6.88 -13.65
CA SER A 14 8.78 8.03 -14.49
C SER A 14 9.70 9.25 -14.30
N HIS A 15 10.71 9.15 -13.42
CA HIS A 15 11.56 10.26 -13.00
C HIS A 15 10.79 11.39 -12.29
N VAL A 16 9.72 11.02 -11.58
CA VAL A 16 8.89 11.96 -10.82
C VAL A 16 9.55 12.37 -9.49
N TYR A 17 10.49 11.59 -8.99
CA TYR A 17 11.18 11.91 -7.75
C TYR A 17 12.46 12.71 -8.01
N CYS A 18 12.73 13.67 -7.14
CA CYS A 18 14.02 14.32 -7.03
C CYS A 18 14.60 14.15 -5.61
N ASP A 19 15.89 14.43 -5.43
CA ASP A 19 16.60 14.25 -4.16
C ASP A 19 15.99 15.00 -2.97
N GLU A 20 15.13 15.99 -3.22
CA GLU A 20 14.51 16.83 -2.19
C GLU A 20 13.14 16.32 -1.75
N ASN A 21 12.53 15.40 -2.51
CA ASN A 21 11.15 14.93 -2.27
C ASN A 21 11.03 14.06 -1.03
N ILE A 22 12.08 13.34 -0.66
CA ILE A 22 12.08 12.43 0.48
C ILE A 22 13.32 12.72 1.33
N PRO A 23 13.19 12.82 2.68
CA PRO A 23 14.32 13.11 3.54
C PRO A 23 15.43 12.06 3.38
N ARG A 24 16.68 12.54 3.25
CA ARG A 24 17.85 11.65 3.16
C ARG A 24 17.91 10.72 4.37
N ASN A 25 18.13 9.45 4.07
CA ASN A 25 18.24 8.40 5.07
C ASN A 25 19.25 7.37 4.59
N ASP A 26 20.19 6.95 5.44
CA ASP A 26 21.24 5.97 5.08
C ASP A 26 20.69 4.61 4.63
N LYS A 27 19.39 4.35 4.90
CA LYS A 27 18.68 3.13 4.52
C LYS A 27 17.76 3.31 3.31
N LEU A 28 17.76 4.49 2.69
CA LEU A 28 16.96 4.81 1.52
C LEU A 28 17.78 4.50 0.25
N HIS A 29 17.27 3.59 -0.55
CA HIS A 29 17.90 3.16 -1.78
C HIS A 29 17.04 3.55 -2.98
N TRP A 30 17.67 4.12 -3.98
CA TRP A 30 17.02 4.51 -5.23
C TRP A 30 17.13 3.38 -6.26
N ILE A 31 15.99 2.92 -6.74
CA ILE A 31 15.90 1.85 -7.73
C ILE A 31 15.37 2.45 -9.02
N HIS A 32 16.27 2.65 -9.99
CA HIS A 32 15.88 3.12 -11.30
C HIS A 32 15.10 2.03 -12.05
N CYS A 33 13.91 2.35 -12.52
CA CYS A 33 13.00 1.45 -13.21
C CYS A 33 12.53 1.98 -14.57
N SER A 34 13.00 3.17 -14.98
CA SER A 34 12.54 3.85 -16.20
C SER A 34 12.91 3.15 -17.52
N ASP A 35 13.84 2.21 -17.48
CA ASP A 35 14.24 1.36 -18.61
C ASP A 35 13.44 0.04 -18.70
N ILE A 36 12.52 -0.21 -17.77
CA ILE A 36 11.66 -1.39 -17.82
C ILE A 36 10.48 -1.10 -18.75
N HIS A 37 10.35 -1.92 -19.80
CA HIS A 37 9.24 -1.81 -20.75
C HIS A 37 8.03 -2.61 -20.25
N GLU A 38 6.84 -2.32 -20.79
CA GLU A 38 5.59 -3.02 -20.49
C GLU A 38 5.22 -3.00 -19.00
N CYS A 39 5.44 -1.87 -18.33
CA CYS A 39 5.18 -1.71 -16.90
C CYS A 39 4.34 -0.47 -16.55
N ASP A 40 3.91 0.36 -17.51
CA ASP A 40 3.04 1.50 -17.27
C ASP A 40 1.57 1.07 -17.35
N LEU A 41 0.78 1.31 -16.30
CA LEU A 41 -0.61 0.87 -16.09
C LEU A 41 -0.77 -0.66 -16.02
N TYR A 42 -0.21 -1.38 -16.97
CA TYR A 42 -0.20 -2.83 -17.10
C TYR A 42 1.23 -3.34 -17.02
N CYS A 43 1.44 -4.42 -16.30
CA CYS A 43 2.74 -5.02 -16.12
C CYS A 43 2.76 -6.44 -16.65
N SER A 44 3.64 -6.70 -17.62
CA SER A 44 3.87 -8.06 -18.11
C SER A 44 4.64 -8.91 -17.09
N ASP A 45 4.56 -10.24 -17.21
CA ASP A 45 5.34 -11.16 -16.37
C ASP A 45 6.86 -10.91 -16.46
N ALA A 46 7.34 -10.50 -17.63
CA ALA A 46 8.74 -10.15 -17.85
C ALA A 46 9.12 -8.88 -17.06
N ALA A 47 8.29 -7.85 -17.13
CA ALA A 47 8.48 -6.61 -16.37
C ALA A 47 8.39 -6.86 -14.86
N ALA A 48 7.41 -7.65 -14.40
CA ALA A 48 7.26 -8.01 -12.98
C ALA A 48 8.49 -8.77 -12.47
N THR A 49 9.04 -9.69 -13.27
CA THR A 49 10.27 -10.42 -12.95
C THR A 49 11.47 -9.48 -12.81
N GLU A 50 11.59 -8.50 -13.71
CA GLU A 50 12.71 -7.53 -13.65
C GLU A 50 12.57 -6.59 -12.45
N ILE A 51 11.36 -6.10 -12.17
CA ILE A 51 11.09 -5.30 -10.96
C ILE A 51 11.48 -6.12 -9.72
N HIS A 52 11.00 -7.36 -9.62
CA HIS A 52 11.34 -8.27 -8.52
C HIS A 52 12.86 -8.42 -8.36
N ARG A 53 13.58 -8.65 -9.45
CA ARG A 53 15.05 -8.81 -9.45
C ARG A 53 15.76 -7.56 -8.90
N ARG A 54 15.27 -6.35 -9.22
CA ARG A 54 15.87 -5.08 -8.75
C ARG A 54 15.65 -4.84 -7.26
N ILE A 55 14.52 -5.24 -6.73
CA ILE A 55 14.19 -5.04 -5.31
C ILE A 55 14.73 -6.17 -4.42
N ASP A 56 15.04 -7.34 -4.97
CA ASP A 56 15.43 -8.54 -4.21
C ASP A 56 16.59 -8.34 -3.25
N PRO A 57 17.68 -7.63 -3.62
CA PRO A 57 18.82 -7.40 -2.73
C PRO A 57 18.51 -6.66 -1.43
N TYR A 58 17.39 -5.92 -1.40
CA TYR A 58 17.03 -5.03 -0.29
C TYR A 58 16.03 -5.66 0.67
N GLY A 59 15.45 -6.80 0.31
CA GLY A 59 14.34 -7.40 1.06
C GLY A 59 13.02 -6.64 0.89
N THR A 60 12.01 -7.00 1.69
CA THR A 60 10.67 -6.38 1.58
C THR A 60 10.39 -5.36 2.68
N ARG A 61 11.07 -5.44 3.84
CA ARG A 61 10.74 -4.62 5.01
C ARG A 61 11.22 -3.18 4.86
N GLY A 62 10.33 -2.22 5.04
CA GLY A 62 10.67 -0.80 4.98
C GLY A 62 9.50 0.08 4.62
N ILE A 63 9.82 1.30 4.21
CA ILE A 63 8.90 2.25 3.61
C ILE A 63 9.36 2.44 2.17
N HIS A 64 8.48 2.20 1.22
CA HIS A 64 8.78 2.20 -0.21
C HIS A 64 7.91 3.21 -0.93
N PHE A 65 8.49 3.96 -1.84
CA PHE A 65 7.80 4.90 -2.71
C PHE A 65 7.72 4.28 -4.11
N LEU A 66 6.52 4.18 -4.67
CA LEU A 66 6.22 3.38 -5.86
C LEU A 66 5.88 4.22 -7.10
N ASP A 67 6.22 5.54 -7.11
CA ASP A 67 5.91 6.43 -8.23
C ASP A 67 4.41 6.79 -8.31
N SER A 68 3.84 6.97 -9.49
CA SER A 68 2.43 7.29 -9.69
C SER A 68 1.52 6.09 -9.45
N GLY A 69 0.21 6.32 -9.35
CA GLY A 69 -0.79 5.25 -9.20
C GLY A 69 -0.77 4.21 -10.33
N ASN A 70 -0.16 4.53 -11.50
CA ASN A 70 0.03 3.57 -12.58
C ASN A 70 0.86 2.35 -12.17
N TYR A 71 1.73 2.50 -11.16
CA TYR A 71 2.62 1.45 -10.66
C TYR A 71 2.16 0.81 -9.36
N HIS A 72 0.92 1.09 -8.90
CA HIS A 72 0.39 0.54 -7.65
C HIS A 72 0.42 -1.00 -7.60
N TYR A 73 0.35 -1.68 -8.74
CA TYR A 73 0.49 -3.14 -8.83
C TYR A 73 1.82 -3.68 -8.26
N VAL A 74 2.84 -2.84 -8.05
CA VAL A 74 4.11 -3.24 -7.40
C VAL A 74 3.85 -3.75 -5.99
N THR A 75 2.82 -3.28 -5.31
CA THR A 75 2.34 -3.82 -4.04
C THR A 75 2.07 -5.32 -4.12
N LYS A 76 1.48 -5.80 -5.22
CA LYS A 76 1.32 -7.26 -5.42
C LYS A 76 2.67 -7.96 -5.56
N ILE A 77 3.60 -7.42 -6.34
CA ILE A 77 4.95 -7.99 -6.49
C ILE A 77 5.65 -8.08 -5.12
N MET A 78 5.46 -7.07 -4.26
CA MET A 78 6.00 -7.06 -2.89
C MET A 78 5.28 -8.09 -2.00
N THR A 79 3.94 -8.19 -2.06
CA THR A 79 3.17 -9.12 -1.23
C THR A 79 3.42 -10.57 -1.58
N ASP A 80 3.77 -10.90 -2.81
CA ASP A 80 4.12 -12.26 -3.25
C ASP A 80 5.44 -12.76 -2.63
N ARG A 81 6.24 -11.86 -2.06
CA ARG A 81 7.51 -12.18 -1.37
C ARG A 81 7.35 -12.42 0.13
N ILE A 82 6.14 -12.28 0.65
CA ILE A 82 5.84 -12.49 2.07
C ILE A 82 5.51 -13.97 2.27
N ASP A 83 6.30 -14.65 3.09
CA ASP A 83 6.18 -16.07 3.41
C ASP A 83 5.49 -16.36 4.74
N GLU A 84 4.99 -15.33 5.42
CA GLU A 84 4.25 -15.40 6.68
C GLU A 84 2.81 -14.85 6.53
N PRO A 85 1.84 -15.31 7.32
CA PRO A 85 0.48 -14.75 7.29
C PRO A 85 0.47 -13.25 7.54
N PHE A 86 -0.27 -12.48 6.72
CA PHE A 86 -0.37 -11.02 6.85
C PHE A 86 -1.77 -10.50 6.51
N SER A 87 -2.08 -9.30 6.99
CA SER A 87 -3.23 -8.50 6.56
C SER A 87 -2.75 -7.32 5.73
N LEU A 88 -3.40 -7.08 4.58
CA LEU A 88 -3.13 -5.93 3.71
C LEU A 88 -4.13 -4.81 4.06
N ILE A 89 -3.60 -3.64 4.40
CA ILE A 89 -4.36 -2.41 4.57
C ILE A 89 -4.11 -1.55 3.34
N LEU A 90 -5.17 -1.21 2.63
CA LEU A 90 -5.11 -0.40 1.42
C LEU A 90 -5.89 0.90 1.64
N PHE A 91 -5.18 2.02 1.67
CA PHE A 91 -5.75 3.36 1.61
C PHE A 91 -5.73 3.81 0.16
N ASP A 92 -6.91 4.04 -0.42
CA ASP A 92 -7.06 4.31 -1.85
C ASP A 92 -8.41 4.95 -2.13
N HIS A 93 -8.50 5.81 -3.14
CA HIS A 93 -9.78 6.29 -3.65
C HIS A 93 -10.47 5.26 -4.55
N HIS A 94 -9.68 4.39 -5.17
CA HIS A 94 -10.12 3.30 -6.04
C HIS A 94 -10.18 1.98 -5.24
N THR A 95 -10.71 0.96 -5.86
CA THR A 95 -10.80 -0.36 -5.19
C THR A 95 -9.67 -1.30 -5.57
N ASP A 96 -9.07 -1.08 -6.73
CA ASP A 96 -8.07 -1.95 -7.38
C ASP A 96 -8.50 -3.43 -7.46
N MET A 97 -9.84 -3.60 -7.55
CA MET A 97 -10.52 -4.89 -7.57
C MET A 97 -11.24 -5.15 -8.90
N GLN A 98 -10.85 -4.45 -9.98
CA GLN A 98 -11.43 -4.66 -11.30
C GLN A 98 -11.15 -6.09 -11.82
N SER A 99 -11.93 -6.52 -12.80
CA SER A 99 -11.61 -7.74 -13.53
C SER A 99 -10.42 -7.50 -14.45
N PRO A 100 -9.47 -8.46 -14.54
CA PRO A 100 -8.33 -8.34 -15.43
C PRO A 100 -8.79 -8.09 -16.86
N MET A 101 -8.25 -7.07 -17.51
CA MET A 101 -8.61 -6.71 -18.89
C MET A 101 -7.69 -7.37 -19.92
N ILE A 102 -6.46 -7.67 -19.55
CA ILE A 102 -5.46 -8.29 -20.43
C ILE A 102 -4.97 -9.56 -19.77
N GLU A 103 -5.14 -10.69 -20.45
CA GLU A 103 -4.69 -11.99 -19.97
C GLU A 103 -3.14 -12.02 -19.84
N GLY A 104 -2.65 -12.50 -18.73
CA GLY A 104 -1.21 -12.59 -18.45
C GLY A 104 -0.56 -11.26 -18.06
N MET A 105 -1.33 -10.21 -17.81
CA MET A 105 -0.81 -8.96 -17.26
C MET A 105 -1.55 -8.60 -15.97
N ILE A 106 -0.83 -7.99 -15.04
CA ILE A 106 -1.42 -7.35 -13.87
C ILE A 106 -1.52 -5.85 -14.13
N SER A 107 -2.53 -5.18 -13.58
CA SER A 107 -2.71 -3.73 -13.74
C SER A 107 -2.82 -3.01 -12.39
N CYS A 108 -2.66 -1.68 -12.42
CA CYS A 108 -2.93 -0.83 -11.27
C CYS A 108 -4.37 -0.95 -10.77
N GLY A 109 -5.35 -1.31 -11.62
CA GLY A 109 -6.75 -1.42 -11.24
C GLY A 109 -7.21 -2.82 -10.81
N ASP A 110 -6.39 -3.87 -10.92
CA ASP A 110 -6.80 -5.25 -10.62
C ASP A 110 -5.88 -6.00 -9.64
N TRP A 111 -4.78 -5.40 -9.23
CA TRP A 111 -3.78 -6.06 -8.42
C TRP A 111 -4.30 -6.50 -7.03
N ALA A 112 -5.15 -5.69 -6.38
CA ALA A 112 -5.70 -6.03 -5.06
C ALA A 112 -6.68 -7.22 -5.15
N ARG A 113 -7.44 -7.34 -6.27
CA ARG A 113 -8.24 -8.53 -6.59
C ARG A 113 -7.36 -9.77 -6.66
N SER A 114 -6.25 -9.69 -7.38
CA SER A 114 -5.30 -10.80 -7.51
C SER A 114 -4.72 -11.20 -6.15
N VAL A 115 -4.27 -10.25 -5.33
CA VAL A 115 -3.79 -10.53 -3.96
C VAL A 115 -4.86 -11.19 -3.12
N LEU A 116 -6.10 -10.67 -3.14
CA LEU A 116 -7.21 -11.24 -2.37
C LEU A 116 -7.54 -12.67 -2.80
N LEU A 117 -7.52 -12.96 -4.10
CA LEU A 117 -7.93 -14.25 -4.62
C LEU A 117 -6.83 -15.31 -4.58
N ASP A 118 -5.58 -14.92 -4.79
CA ASP A 118 -4.52 -15.88 -5.11
C ASP A 118 -3.43 -15.97 -4.05
N ASN A 119 -3.16 -14.90 -3.27
CA ASN A 119 -2.11 -14.94 -2.28
C ASN A 119 -2.50 -15.84 -1.08
N PRO A 120 -1.75 -16.94 -0.82
CA PRO A 120 -2.10 -17.90 0.23
C PRO A 120 -1.85 -17.33 1.64
N GLN A 121 -0.95 -16.37 1.79
CA GLN A 121 -0.60 -15.79 3.08
C GLN A 121 -1.57 -14.68 3.52
N LEU A 122 -2.31 -14.10 2.58
CA LEU A 122 -3.25 -13.04 2.91
C LEU A 122 -4.36 -13.56 3.85
N GLN A 123 -4.51 -12.91 5.00
CA GLN A 123 -5.57 -13.19 5.97
C GLN A 123 -6.78 -12.29 5.75
N GLN A 124 -6.54 -10.99 5.60
CA GLN A 124 -7.56 -9.97 5.37
C GLN A 124 -7.06 -8.90 4.42
N LEU A 125 -7.94 -8.35 3.60
CA LEU A 125 -7.77 -7.08 2.87
C LEU A 125 -8.68 -6.05 3.53
N ILE A 126 -8.08 -5.02 4.11
CA ILE A 126 -8.78 -3.88 4.72
C ILE A 126 -8.68 -2.71 3.74
N LEU A 127 -9.78 -2.42 3.04
CA LEU A 127 -9.85 -1.37 2.02
C LEU A 127 -10.49 -0.13 2.63
N ILE A 128 -9.82 1.04 2.52
CA ILE A 128 -10.22 2.28 3.19
C ILE A 128 -10.19 3.44 2.20
N GLY A 129 -11.33 4.05 1.93
CA GLY A 129 -11.41 5.28 1.16
C GLY A 129 -12.24 5.28 -0.11
N PRO A 130 -12.50 4.14 -0.81
CA PRO A 130 -13.32 4.15 -2.02
C PRO A 130 -14.75 4.60 -1.76
N LYS A 131 -15.44 4.97 -2.82
CA LYS A 131 -16.87 5.30 -2.77
C LYS A 131 -17.67 4.05 -2.41
N LYS A 132 -18.76 4.25 -1.66
CA LYS A 132 -19.67 3.15 -1.29
C LYS A 132 -20.20 2.38 -2.51
N ALA A 133 -20.47 3.09 -3.60
CA ALA A 133 -20.94 2.48 -4.85
C ALA A 133 -19.90 1.53 -5.46
N ASP A 134 -18.61 1.90 -5.43
CA ASP A 134 -17.52 1.11 -6.00
C ASP A 134 -17.27 -0.15 -5.15
N ILE A 135 -17.35 -0.03 -3.82
CA ILE A 135 -17.31 -1.19 -2.91
C ILE A 135 -18.49 -2.14 -3.19
N GLN A 136 -19.69 -1.61 -3.39
CA GLN A 136 -20.87 -2.42 -3.74
C GLN A 136 -20.71 -3.12 -5.08
N ALA A 137 -20.05 -2.47 -6.05
CA ALA A 137 -19.78 -3.08 -7.35
C ALA A 137 -18.93 -4.35 -7.24
N ILE A 138 -17.93 -4.39 -6.31
CA ILE A 138 -17.14 -5.59 -6.04
C ILE A 138 -18.05 -6.76 -5.64
N TYR A 139 -18.97 -6.56 -4.69
CA TYR A 139 -19.86 -7.62 -4.23
C TYR A 139 -20.88 -8.08 -5.28
N ASN A 140 -21.20 -7.20 -6.22
CA ASN A 140 -22.16 -7.46 -7.31
C ASN A 140 -21.51 -8.02 -8.58
N ASP A 141 -20.18 -8.11 -8.60
CA ASP A 141 -19.44 -8.61 -9.76
C ASP A 141 -19.84 -10.06 -10.06
N LYS A 142 -20.32 -10.27 -11.30
CA LYS A 142 -20.81 -11.56 -11.79
C LYS A 142 -19.68 -12.49 -12.23
N GLU A 143 -18.50 -11.97 -12.46
CA GLU A 143 -17.34 -12.75 -12.90
C GLU A 143 -16.73 -13.58 -11.76
N PHE A 144 -16.98 -13.21 -10.50
CA PHE A 144 -16.56 -14.04 -9.39
C PHE A 144 -17.29 -15.38 -9.34
N THR A 145 -16.53 -16.45 -9.33
CA THR A 145 -17.04 -17.79 -9.02
C THR A 145 -17.59 -17.88 -7.59
N ALA A 146 -18.39 -18.90 -7.28
CA ALA A 146 -18.91 -19.11 -5.93
C ALA A 146 -17.80 -19.22 -4.87
N LYS A 147 -16.66 -19.86 -5.21
CA LYS A 147 -15.50 -19.98 -4.32
C LYS A 147 -14.86 -18.61 -4.07
N GLN A 148 -14.70 -17.78 -5.11
CA GLN A 148 -14.14 -16.44 -4.99
C GLN A 148 -15.07 -15.51 -4.18
N LYS A 149 -16.39 -15.58 -4.39
CA LYS A 149 -17.38 -14.83 -3.58
C LYS A 149 -17.34 -15.21 -2.09
N LYS A 150 -17.10 -16.48 -1.80
CA LYS A 150 -16.91 -16.93 -0.42
C LYS A 150 -15.64 -16.29 0.17
N ARG A 151 -14.51 -16.38 -0.53
CA ARG A 151 -13.22 -15.78 -0.11
C ARG A 151 -13.32 -14.27 0.07
N LEU A 152 -14.01 -13.57 -0.85
CA LEU A 152 -14.29 -12.14 -0.77
C LEU A 152 -15.01 -11.79 0.55
N LYS A 153 -16.11 -12.50 0.87
CA LYS A 153 -16.88 -12.28 2.10
C LYS A 153 -16.07 -12.54 3.38
N GLU A 154 -15.19 -13.53 3.35
CA GLU A 154 -14.37 -13.91 4.50
C GLU A 154 -13.22 -12.95 4.74
N LYS A 155 -12.60 -12.42 3.68
CA LYS A 155 -11.32 -11.70 3.77
C LYS A 155 -11.43 -10.19 3.55
N LEU A 156 -12.44 -9.68 2.82
CA LEU A 156 -12.58 -8.25 2.57
C LEU A 156 -13.33 -7.56 3.71
N ILE A 157 -12.70 -6.50 4.22
CA ILE A 157 -13.32 -5.51 5.11
C ILE A 157 -13.14 -4.16 4.43
N ALA A 158 -14.23 -3.47 4.09
CA ALA A 158 -14.15 -2.23 3.35
C ALA A 158 -14.87 -1.10 4.08
N PHE A 159 -14.18 0.05 4.16
CA PHE A 159 -14.70 1.31 4.73
C PHE A 159 -14.78 2.33 3.61
N SER A 160 -15.99 2.76 3.27
CA SER A 160 -16.18 3.77 2.23
C SER A 160 -15.85 5.17 2.73
N ALA A 161 -15.54 6.06 1.78
CA ALA A 161 -15.33 7.48 2.08
C ALA A 161 -16.56 8.13 2.75
N GLU A 162 -17.76 7.63 2.43
CA GLU A 162 -19.02 8.10 3.03
C GLU A 162 -19.12 7.66 4.49
N GLU A 163 -18.81 6.39 4.81
CA GLU A 163 -18.82 5.87 6.19
C GLU A 163 -17.78 6.59 7.05
N LEU A 164 -16.58 6.82 6.54
CA LEU A 164 -15.54 7.55 7.26
C LEU A 164 -15.93 9.00 7.60
N ARG A 165 -16.66 9.66 6.70
CA ARG A 165 -17.15 11.03 6.94
C ARG A 165 -18.32 11.09 7.90
N ALA A 166 -19.14 10.05 7.92
CA ALA A 166 -20.30 9.93 8.81
C ALA A 166 -19.96 9.34 10.18
N ASP A 167 -18.70 8.97 10.40
CA ASP A 167 -18.24 8.21 11.58
C ASP A 167 -19.05 6.93 11.81
N GLU A 168 -19.27 6.19 10.71
CA GLU A 168 -20.01 4.92 10.68
C GLU A 168 -19.06 3.73 10.45
N GLY A 169 -19.59 2.51 10.51
CA GLY A 169 -18.83 1.27 10.21
C GLY A 169 -18.01 0.73 11.37
N HIS A 170 -18.25 1.20 12.59
CA HIS A 170 -17.51 0.75 13.79
C HIS A 170 -17.61 -0.77 14.01
N GLU A 171 -18.73 -1.40 13.64
CA GLU A 171 -18.92 -2.85 13.72
C GLU A 171 -17.94 -3.65 12.85
N LYS A 172 -17.38 -3.03 11.83
CA LYS A 172 -16.37 -3.66 10.96
C LYS A 172 -14.99 -3.70 11.61
N VAL A 173 -14.71 -2.75 12.51
CA VAL A 173 -13.41 -2.67 13.21
C VAL A 173 -13.17 -3.93 14.06
N GLU A 174 -14.21 -4.47 14.70
CA GLU A 174 -14.12 -5.68 15.51
C GLU A 174 -13.72 -6.92 14.69
N ARG A 175 -13.91 -6.89 13.37
CA ARG A 175 -13.52 -7.97 12.45
C ARG A 175 -12.04 -7.91 12.06
N ILE A 176 -11.35 -6.82 12.34
CA ILE A 176 -9.94 -6.65 11.98
C ILE A 176 -9.07 -7.47 12.93
N ARG A 177 -8.29 -8.38 12.38
CA ARG A 177 -7.38 -9.22 13.14
C ARG A 177 -6.09 -8.45 13.45
N MET A 178 -5.98 -7.95 14.66
CA MET A 178 -4.82 -7.20 15.14
C MET A 178 -3.64 -8.10 15.56
N ASP A 179 -3.84 -9.42 15.60
CA ASP A 179 -2.84 -10.44 15.94
C ASP A 179 -1.95 -10.85 14.75
N VAL A 180 -2.32 -10.43 13.54
CA VAL A 180 -1.63 -10.72 12.29
C VAL A 180 -0.77 -9.52 11.86
N PRO A 181 0.44 -9.72 11.33
CA PRO A 181 1.26 -8.63 10.79
C PRO A 181 0.57 -7.86 9.68
N PHE A 182 0.87 -6.56 9.56
CA PHE A 182 0.28 -5.70 8.56
C PHE A 182 1.28 -5.32 7.45
N TYR A 183 0.81 -5.41 6.22
CA TYR A 183 1.29 -4.66 5.08
C TYR A 183 0.38 -3.45 4.90
N ILE A 184 0.93 -2.25 4.84
CA ILE A 184 0.17 -1.02 4.62
C ILE A 184 0.53 -0.45 3.25
N SER A 185 -0.46 -0.29 2.38
CA SER A 185 -0.32 0.36 1.08
C SER A 185 -1.15 1.65 1.07
N ILE A 186 -0.53 2.74 0.62
CA ILE A 186 -1.12 4.07 0.61
C ILE A 186 -1.04 4.61 -0.82
N ASP A 187 -2.18 4.67 -1.54
CA ASP A 187 -2.28 5.55 -2.69
C ASP A 187 -2.68 6.94 -2.22
N LYS A 188 -1.86 7.95 -2.55
CA LYS A 188 -2.11 9.33 -2.15
C LYS A 188 -3.36 9.90 -2.79
N ASP A 189 -3.94 9.26 -3.80
CA ASP A 189 -5.20 9.69 -4.39
C ASP A 189 -6.39 9.58 -3.43
N VAL A 190 -6.27 8.83 -2.32
CA VAL A 190 -7.25 8.86 -1.22
C VAL A 190 -7.37 10.25 -0.58
N LEU A 191 -6.31 11.06 -0.68
CA LEU A 191 -6.23 12.39 -0.08
C LEU A 191 -6.95 13.44 -0.93
N ASP A 192 -7.32 14.53 -0.27
CA ASP A 192 -7.83 15.75 -0.92
C ASP A 192 -6.70 16.46 -1.68
N GLU A 193 -7.02 17.07 -2.83
CA GLU A 193 -6.10 17.81 -3.72
C GLU A 193 -5.28 18.92 -3.02
N ARG A 194 -5.69 19.34 -1.83
CA ARG A 194 -4.89 20.26 -0.99
C ARG A 194 -3.59 19.67 -0.47
N TYR A 195 -3.48 18.34 -0.42
CA TYR A 195 -2.33 17.65 0.16
C TYR A 195 -1.38 17.08 -0.88
N CYS A 196 -1.91 16.63 -2.00
CA CYS A 196 -1.14 16.09 -3.11
C CYS A 196 -1.89 16.30 -4.43
N GLU A 197 -1.21 16.06 -5.52
CA GLU A 197 -1.80 15.97 -6.84
C GLU A 197 -1.34 14.68 -7.49
N THR A 198 -2.29 13.88 -7.96
CA THR A 198 -2.03 12.55 -8.49
C THR A 198 -2.45 12.45 -9.95
N ASN A 199 -2.01 11.43 -10.64
CA ASN A 199 -2.40 11.18 -12.02
C ASN A 199 -3.79 10.51 -12.15
N TRP A 200 -4.45 10.19 -11.02
CA TRP A 200 -5.79 9.60 -10.94
C TRP A 200 -6.78 10.51 -10.22
N ASN A 201 -8.08 10.22 -10.37
CA ASN A 201 -9.12 10.93 -9.63
C ASN A 201 -8.91 10.79 -8.12
N GLN A 202 -9.03 11.89 -7.40
CA GLN A 202 -8.73 11.93 -5.97
C GLN A 202 -9.96 11.88 -5.06
N GLY A 203 -9.73 11.36 -3.88
CA GLY A 203 -10.65 11.38 -2.75
C GLY A 203 -10.69 12.74 -2.04
N ARG A 204 -11.16 12.71 -0.80
CA ARG A 204 -11.28 13.93 0.05
C ARG A 204 -10.80 13.67 1.48
N MET A 205 -9.99 12.66 1.70
CA MET A 205 -9.44 12.38 3.02
C MET A 205 -8.44 13.47 3.41
N SER A 206 -8.52 13.96 4.64
CA SER A 206 -7.46 14.85 5.14
C SER A 206 -6.23 14.06 5.55
N LEU A 207 -5.05 14.67 5.42
CA LEU A 207 -3.81 14.04 5.87
C LEU A 207 -3.85 13.69 7.37
N SER A 208 -4.50 14.53 8.19
CA SER A 208 -4.68 14.26 9.62
C SER A 208 -5.56 13.05 9.90
N LEU A 209 -6.59 12.80 9.08
CA LEU A 209 -7.42 11.60 9.20
C LEU A 209 -6.62 10.36 8.78
N LEU A 210 -5.87 10.43 7.68
CA LEU A 210 -4.97 9.34 7.27
C LEU A 210 -3.98 9.00 8.38
N GLU A 211 -3.29 9.99 8.95
CA GLU A 211 -2.36 9.79 10.07
C GLU A 211 -3.04 9.20 11.31
N HIS A 212 -4.29 9.62 11.60
CA HIS A 212 -5.07 9.07 12.70
C HIS A 212 -5.40 7.57 12.49
N LEU A 213 -5.87 7.21 11.31
CA LEU A 213 -6.18 5.82 10.97
C LEU A 213 -4.91 4.94 10.93
N LEU A 214 -3.84 5.43 10.33
CA LEU A 214 -2.54 4.75 10.30
C LEU A 214 -2.02 4.44 11.71
N ARG A 215 -2.19 5.39 12.65
CA ARG A 215 -1.72 5.23 14.04
C ARG A 215 -2.27 3.98 14.69
N ALA A 216 -3.54 3.66 14.48
CA ALA A 216 -4.18 2.48 15.07
C ALA A 216 -3.44 1.18 14.69
N PHE A 217 -2.95 1.08 13.45
CA PHE A 217 -2.17 -0.08 12.99
C PHE A 217 -0.70 0.00 13.39
N LEU A 218 -0.09 1.18 13.29
CA LEU A 218 1.31 1.40 13.63
C LEU A 218 1.61 1.14 15.11
N GLU A 219 0.66 1.44 16.00
CA GLU A 219 0.79 1.19 17.43
C GLU A 219 0.82 -0.30 17.80
N THR A 220 0.33 -1.20 16.94
CA THR A 220 0.52 -2.64 17.12
C THR A 220 2.01 -3.04 17.07
N GLY A 221 2.80 -2.33 16.24
CA GLY A 221 4.20 -2.59 15.94
C GLY A 221 4.47 -3.86 15.19
N ASN A 222 3.44 -4.41 14.62
CA ASN A 222 3.51 -5.62 13.83
C ASN A 222 3.38 -5.25 12.35
N ILE A 223 4.25 -4.36 11.88
CA ILE A 223 4.27 -3.88 10.49
C ILE A 223 5.37 -4.59 9.73
N LEU A 224 5.04 -5.18 8.61
CA LEU A 224 5.97 -5.81 7.69
C LEU A 224 6.56 -4.80 6.71
N VAL A 225 5.67 -4.13 5.99
CA VAL A 225 6.00 -3.24 4.87
C VAL A 225 5.03 -2.06 4.89
N ILE A 226 5.49 -0.91 4.42
CA ILE A 226 4.63 0.22 4.06
C ILE A 226 5.05 0.66 2.66
N ASP A 227 4.10 0.80 1.75
CA ASP A 227 4.36 1.47 0.48
C ASP A 227 3.45 2.68 0.26
N ILE A 228 3.92 3.59 -0.59
CA ILE A 228 3.26 4.85 -0.92
C ILE A 228 3.38 5.05 -2.42
N CYS A 229 2.27 5.22 -3.12
CA CYS A 229 2.21 5.64 -4.51
C CYS A 229 1.34 6.89 -4.70
N GLY A 230 1.04 7.25 -5.95
CA GLY A 230 0.18 8.38 -6.27
C GLY A 230 0.95 9.68 -6.45
N GLU A 231 2.01 9.67 -7.27
CA GLU A 231 2.66 10.90 -7.74
C GLU A 231 1.89 11.53 -8.90
N CYS A 232 2.23 12.79 -9.22
CA CYS A 232 1.59 13.54 -10.28
C CYS A 232 1.94 13.01 -11.68
N GLN A 233 1.11 13.38 -12.64
CA GLN A 233 1.34 13.02 -14.04
C GLN A 233 2.54 13.76 -14.63
N GLN A 234 3.37 13.05 -15.37
CA GLN A 234 4.39 13.63 -16.25
C GLN A 234 3.75 14.25 -17.49
N GLY A 235 4.43 15.26 -18.07
CA GLY A 235 4.02 15.84 -19.36
C GLY A 235 2.91 16.90 -19.28
N ILE A 236 2.49 17.32 -18.09
CA ILE A 236 1.66 18.52 -17.89
C ILE A 236 2.51 19.80 -18.03
N PRO A 237 1.90 20.99 -18.23
CA PRO A 237 2.64 22.24 -18.32
C PRO A 237 3.58 22.47 -17.13
N LEU A 238 4.79 22.96 -17.38
CA LEU A 238 5.83 23.09 -16.38
C LEU A 238 5.42 23.82 -15.09
N PRO A 239 4.68 24.94 -15.12
CA PRO A 239 4.23 25.60 -13.88
C PRO A 239 3.34 24.71 -13.03
N GLU A 240 2.40 23.99 -13.66
CA GLU A 240 1.49 23.05 -12.99
C GLU A 240 2.25 21.87 -12.42
N TYR A 241 3.22 21.35 -13.15
CA TYR A 241 4.09 20.25 -12.71
C TYR A 241 4.89 20.66 -11.46
N MET A 242 5.49 21.85 -11.46
CA MET A 242 6.28 22.34 -10.31
C MET A 242 5.40 22.50 -9.06
N GLU A 243 4.16 22.99 -9.20
CA GLU A 243 3.23 23.11 -8.09
C GLU A 243 2.83 21.73 -7.55
N ALA A 244 2.51 20.79 -8.42
CA ALA A 244 2.17 19.41 -8.08
C ALA A 244 3.32 18.71 -7.36
N GLU A 245 4.55 18.84 -7.90
CA GLU A 245 5.76 18.26 -7.32
C GLU A 245 6.04 18.81 -5.91
N GLU A 246 5.97 20.14 -5.70
CA GLU A 246 6.18 20.76 -4.40
C GLU A 246 5.16 20.25 -3.38
N LYS A 247 3.89 20.18 -3.78
CA LYS A 247 2.79 19.66 -2.97
C LYS A 247 3.03 18.20 -2.57
N ASN A 248 3.38 17.36 -3.54
CA ASN A 248 3.67 15.94 -3.32
C ASN A 248 4.91 15.72 -2.45
N ALA A 249 5.99 16.46 -2.72
CA ALA A 249 7.20 16.42 -1.90
C ALA A 249 6.94 16.76 -0.44
N LYS A 250 6.10 17.76 -0.17
CA LYS A 250 5.70 18.12 1.20
C LYS A 250 4.94 17.01 1.89
N THR A 251 4.04 16.35 1.18
CA THR A 251 3.25 15.24 1.72
C THR A 251 4.11 13.99 1.90
N ASN A 252 4.99 13.66 0.96
CA ASN A 252 5.93 12.55 1.07
C ASN A 252 6.85 12.72 2.30
N ARG A 253 7.41 13.92 2.51
CA ARG A 253 8.24 14.21 3.70
C ARG A 253 7.46 13.99 4.99
N LYS A 254 6.23 14.53 5.08
CA LYS A 254 5.39 14.36 6.27
C LYS A 254 5.05 12.91 6.56
N LEU A 255 4.63 12.16 5.53
CA LEU A 255 4.33 10.74 5.69
C LEU A 255 5.57 9.95 6.08
N PHE A 256 6.71 10.18 5.43
CA PHE A 256 7.95 9.47 5.75
C PHE A 256 8.43 9.75 7.19
N GLU A 257 8.38 11.00 7.64
CA GLU A 257 8.71 11.39 9.02
C GLU A 257 7.77 10.75 10.04
N PHE A 258 6.45 10.82 9.77
CA PHE A 258 5.43 10.19 10.61
C PHE A 258 5.65 8.67 10.72
N LEU A 259 5.79 7.97 9.62
CA LEU A 259 5.95 6.54 9.57
C LEU A 259 7.27 6.07 10.20
N THR A 260 8.38 6.74 9.91
CA THR A 260 9.69 6.42 10.49
C THR A 260 9.73 6.62 12.00
N HIS A 261 8.97 7.59 12.53
CA HIS A 261 8.86 7.78 13.98
C HIS A 261 8.30 6.52 14.67
N TYR A 262 7.26 5.90 14.11
CA TYR A 262 6.65 4.70 14.68
C TYR A 262 7.54 3.46 14.51
N ILE A 263 8.16 3.28 13.36
CA ILE A 263 9.04 2.14 13.10
C ILE A 263 10.27 2.16 14.04
N ARG A 264 10.84 3.34 14.32
CA ARG A 264 12.00 3.50 15.21
C ARG A 264 11.65 3.26 16.68
N ARG A 265 10.52 3.73 17.16
CA ARG A 265 10.13 3.58 18.59
C ARG A 265 10.09 2.14 19.05
N LYS A 266 9.79 1.18 18.17
CA LYS A 266 9.65 -0.23 18.53
C LYS A 266 10.90 -1.06 18.35
N SER A 267 11.88 -0.63 17.57
CA SER A 267 13.19 -1.25 17.58
C SER A 267 13.95 -1.07 18.93
N THR A 268 13.47 -0.15 19.78
CA THR A 268 14.06 0.14 21.11
C THR A 268 13.35 -0.54 22.28
N ILE A 269 12.16 -1.15 22.08
CA ILE A 269 11.44 -1.83 23.17
C ILE A 269 11.79 -3.33 23.11
N PRO A 270 12.44 -3.91 24.16
CA PRO A 270 12.68 -5.35 24.20
C PRO A 270 11.35 -6.12 24.18
N ARG A 271 11.19 -7.08 23.28
CA ARG A 271 10.03 -7.99 23.32
C ARG A 271 10.03 -8.67 24.69
N GLN A 272 8.98 -8.43 25.48
CA GLN A 272 8.73 -9.22 26.69
C GLN A 272 8.59 -10.69 26.25
N LYS A 273 9.49 -11.53 26.79
CA LYS A 273 9.40 -12.98 26.59
C LYS A 273 8.06 -13.46 27.16
N ALA A 274 7.27 -14.15 26.34
CA ALA A 274 6.10 -14.87 26.83
C ALA A 274 6.49 -15.75 28.02
N PRO A 275 5.66 -15.82 29.08
CA PRO A 275 5.93 -16.66 30.23
C PRO A 275 6.07 -18.13 29.76
N ARG A 276 7.18 -18.77 30.11
CA ARG A 276 7.33 -20.22 29.95
C ARG A 276 6.29 -20.89 30.84
N HIS A 277 5.35 -21.61 30.26
CA HIS A 277 4.63 -22.62 31.01
C HIS A 277 5.62 -23.70 31.41
N ASP A 278 6.04 -23.68 32.68
CA ASP A 278 6.73 -24.80 33.29
C ASP A 278 5.73 -25.95 33.40
N GLU A 279 5.89 -26.94 32.54
CA GLU A 279 5.32 -28.26 32.76
C GLU A 279 5.95 -28.83 34.06
N LYS A 280 5.18 -28.83 35.12
CA LYS A 280 5.47 -29.67 36.28
C LYS A 280 4.82 -31.04 36.07
N ALA A 281 5.69 -32.05 36.13
CA ALA A 281 5.45 -33.46 36.14
C ALA A 281 4.32 -33.90 37.11
#